data_e0c0c21175c989e84210e6d179a46800
#
_entry.id   e0c0c21175c989e84210e6d179a46800
#
_cell.length_a   1.000
_cell.length_b   1.000
_cell.length_c   1.000
_cell.angle_alpha   90.00
_cell.angle_beta   90.00
_cell.angle_gamma   90.00
#
_symmetry.space_group_name_H-M   'P 1'
#
loop_
_entity.id
_entity.type
_entity.pdbx_description
1 polymer ?
#
loop_
_entity_poly.entity_id
_entity_poly.type
_entity_poly.pdbx_seq_one_letter_code
_entity_poly.pdbx_strand_id
1 'polypeptide(L)'
;MTNLKEDIAHSAIELFKARGYKNVSVNEICEHCGVSRSVFYSVFNGKRAILDYVVAKPRHTDDESFIKFANAENDFERIWQLFERFITIALEFGPELTSTLFIMQFESPEGIRAAVHSLDDLFATLAKNCAKAGIIETEEEPELLSKIATDLIVHELYVWCSQNGNFSLRERARQYAEVAYHVKPEYRMTPE
;
A
#
# COMPACT_ATOMS: atom_id res chain seq x y z
N MET A 1 4.70 4.47 26.22
CA MET A 1 6.03 3.82 26.08
C MET A 1 6.20 3.57 24.61
N THR A 2 7.09 4.28 23.96
CA THR A 2 7.44 4.08 22.54
C THR A 2 7.95 2.65 22.38
N ASN A 3 7.49 2.00 21.32
CA ASN A 3 7.88 0.62 21.03
C ASN A 3 9.25 0.68 20.32
N LEU A 4 10.31 0.23 21.00
CA LEU A 4 11.68 0.21 20.46
C LEU A 4 11.76 -0.30 19.01
N LYS A 5 10.94 -1.30 18.67
CA LYS A 5 10.86 -1.85 17.32
C LYS A 5 10.34 -0.83 16.32
N GLU A 6 9.39 0.01 16.73
CA GLU A 6 8.84 1.09 15.90
C GLU A 6 9.84 2.21 15.71
N ASP A 7 10.55 2.60 16.77
CA ASP A 7 11.56 3.66 16.71
C ASP A 7 12.70 3.28 15.76
N ILE A 8 13.18 2.04 15.85
CA ILE A 8 14.20 1.52 14.93
C ILE A 8 13.67 1.46 13.49
N ALA A 9 12.44 1.00 13.29
CA ALA A 9 11.86 0.91 11.96
C ALA A 9 11.68 2.30 11.32
N HIS A 10 11.16 3.27 12.07
CA HIS A 10 10.98 4.65 11.61
C HIS A 10 12.33 5.27 11.20
N SER A 11 13.32 5.24 12.07
CA SER A 11 14.66 5.78 11.82
C SER A 11 15.33 5.11 10.61
N ALA A 12 15.16 3.79 10.45
CA ALA A 12 15.70 3.07 9.31
C ALA A 12 15.04 3.49 7.99
N ILE A 13 13.70 3.69 7.97
CA ILE A 13 12.98 4.18 6.78
C ILE A 13 13.47 5.57 6.39
N GLU A 14 13.69 6.47 7.36
CA GLU A 14 14.26 7.79 7.11
C GLU A 14 15.64 7.72 6.45
N LEU A 15 16.52 6.85 6.96
CA LEU A 15 17.83 6.62 6.37
C LEU A 15 17.75 6.03 4.96
N PHE A 16 16.83 5.06 4.73
CA PHE A 16 16.62 4.46 3.42
C PHE A 16 16.12 5.48 2.39
N LYS A 17 15.22 6.38 2.79
CA LYS A 17 14.74 7.47 1.92
C LYS A 17 15.83 8.48 1.59
N ALA A 18 16.68 8.80 2.56
CA ALA A 18 17.74 9.81 2.39
C ALA A 18 18.94 9.32 1.58
N ARG A 19 19.29 8.01 1.67
CA ARG A 19 20.56 7.47 1.15
C ARG A 19 20.38 6.29 0.20
N GLY A 20 19.16 5.81 0.01
CA GLY A 20 18.85 4.58 -0.70
C GLY A 20 19.06 3.32 0.16
N TYR A 21 18.16 2.37 0.03
CA TYR A 21 18.15 1.13 0.82
C TYR A 21 19.49 0.36 0.75
N LYS A 22 20.09 0.27 -0.45
CA LYS A 22 21.34 -0.49 -0.67
C LYS A 22 22.53 0.11 0.06
N ASN A 23 22.56 1.41 0.21
CA ASN A 23 23.67 2.17 0.76
C ASN A 23 23.67 2.28 2.30
N VAL A 24 22.60 1.85 2.95
CA VAL A 24 22.48 1.90 4.42
C VAL A 24 22.80 0.54 5.02
N SER A 25 23.74 0.51 5.98
CA SER A 25 24.10 -0.67 6.75
C SER A 25 23.34 -0.77 8.07
N VAL A 26 23.29 -1.98 8.65
CA VAL A 26 22.71 -2.17 10.00
C VAL A 26 23.50 -1.38 11.06
N ASN A 27 24.81 -1.20 10.89
CA ASN A 27 25.61 -0.39 11.83
C ASN A 27 25.15 1.07 11.84
N GLU A 28 24.95 1.66 10.66
CA GLU A 28 24.47 3.05 10.55
C GLU A 28 23.07 3.21 11.15
N ILE A 29 22.19 2.21 10.98
CA ILE A 29 20.88 2.22 11.65
C ILE A 29 21.06 2.21 13.17
N CYS A 30 21.92 1.32 13.71
CA CYS A 30 22.20 1.24 15.13
C CYS A 30 22.75 2.56 15.69
N GLU A 31 23.72 3.16 15.00
CA GLU A 31 24.32 4.45 15.37
C GLU A 31 23.26 5.56 15.38
N HIS A 32 22.43 5.62 14.33
CA HIS A 32 21.38 6.63 14.21
C HIS A 32 20.31 6.52 15.31
N CYS A 33 19.94 5.29 15.69
CA CYS A 33 18.97 5.02 16.75
C CYS A 33 19.57 5.05 18.16
N GLY A 34 20.90 5.13 18.30
CA GLY A 34 21.56 5.04 19.61
C GLY A 34 21.42 3.67 20.28
N VAL A 35 21.30 2.58 19.49
CA VAL A 35 21.16 1.22 20.00
C VAL A 35 22.37 0.35 19.67
N SER A 36 22.64 -0.68 20.49
CA SER A 36 23.66 -1.66 20.16
C SER A 36 23.16 -2.63 19.08
N ARG A 37 24.11 -3.28 18.37
CA ARG A 37 23.78 -4.35 17.40
C ARG A 37 23.01 -5.50 18.05
N SER A 38 23.32 -5.85 19.30
CA SER A 38 22.60 -6.88 20.03
C SER A 38 21.13 -6.52 20.23
N VAL A 39 20.85 -5.27 20.56
CA VAL A 39 19.48 -4.73 20.68
C VAL A 39 18.77 -4.73 19.34
N PHE A 40 19.44 -4.32 18.25
CA PHE A 40 18.87 -4.38 16.91
C PHE A 40 18.48 -5.81 16.52
N TYR A 41 19.41 -6.77 16.66
CA TYR A 41 19.16 -8.17 16.29
C TYR A 41 18.18 -8.90 17.21
N SER A 42 17.85 -8.36 18.38
CA SER A 42 16.77 -8.89 19.21
C SER A 42 15.38 -8.59 18.66
N VAL A 43 15.23 -7.60 17.75
CA VAL A 43 13.93 -7.18 17.19
C VAL A 43 13.83 -7.36 15.67
N PHE A 44 14.96 -7.31 14.92
CA PHE A 44 15.00 -7.47 13.47
C PHE A 44 16.16 -8.35 13.01
N ASN A 45 15.91 -9.31 12.14
CA ASN A 45 16.95 -10.19 11.56
C ASN A 45 17.74 -9.53 10.41
N GLY A 46 17.73 -8.20 10.30
CA GLY A 46 18.38 -7.43 9.27
C GLY A 46 17.48 -6.34 8.69
N LYS A 47 18.04 -5.54 7.79
CA LYS A 47 17.32 -4.38 7.24
C LYS A 47 16.10 -4.76 6.38
N ARG A 48 16.07 -5.97 5.77
CA ARG A 48 14.91 -6.49 5.06
C ARG A 48 13.72 -6.66 6.00
N ALA A 49 13.94 -7.26 7.18
CA ALA A 49 12.88 -7.47 8.18
C ALA A 49 12.23 -6.17 8.66
N ILE A 50 12.92 -5.04 8.53
CA ILE A 50 12.33 -3.71 8.79
C ILE A 50 11.28 -3.38 7.74
N LEU A 51 11.60 -3.56 6.44
CA LEU A 51 10.66 -3.31 5.35
C LEU A 51 9.44 -4.22 5.45
N ASP A 52 9.67 -5.53 5.67
CA ASP A 52 8.58 -6.50 5.87
C ASP A 52 7.68 -6.08 7.04
N TYR A 53 8.26 -5.65 8.16
CA TYR A 53 7.53 -5.16 9.33
C TYR A 53 6.71 -3.92 9.02
N VAL A 54 7.28 -2.94 8.31
CA VAL A 54 6.61 -1.67 8.00
C VAL A 54 5.47 -1.87 7.00
N VAL A 55 5.63 -2.78 6.04
CA VAL A 55 4.56 -3.12 5.08
C VAL A 55 3.45 -3.93 5.73
N ALA A 56 3.81 -4.91 6.58
CA ALA A 56 2.84 -5.77 7.27
C ALA A 56 2.10 -5.05 8.40
N LYS A 57 2.75 -4.03 9.02
CA LYS A 57 2.10 -3.29 10.09
C LYS A 57 0.90 -2.54 9.52
N PRO A 58 -0.30 -2.73 10.11
CA PRO A 58 -1.41 -1.86 9.79
C PRO A 58 -1.01 -0.42 10.16
N ARG A 59 -0.49 0.32 9.19
CA ARG A 59 -0.35 1.77 9.33
C ARG A 59 -1.78 2.28 9.34
N HIS A 60 -2.13 2.87 10.46
CA HIS A 60 -3.45 3.42 10.69
C HIS A 60 -4.57 2.36 10.78
N THR A 61 -4.49 1.48 11.76
CA THR A 61 -5.65 1.24 12.60
C THR A 61 -5.74 2.41 13.60
N ASP A 62 -5.35 3.63 13.15
CA ASP A 62 -5.79 4.81 13.85
C ASP A 62 -7.29 4.94 13.60
N ASP A 63 -7.95 5.47 14.59
CA ASP A 63 -9.39 5.69 14.54
C ASP A 63 -9.82 6.45 13.27
N GLU A 64 -8.94 7.26 12.68
CA GLU A 64 -9.22 8.08 11.50
C GLU A 64 -9.44 7.27 10.22
N SER A 65 -8.58 6.30 9.88
CA SER A 65 -8.76 5.47 8.67
C SER A 65 -9.96 4.54 8.81
N PHE A 66 -10.19 4.02 10.02
CA PHE A 66 -11.39 3.24 10.30
C PHE A 66 -12.65 4.09 10.21
N ILE A 67 -12.63 5.30 10.74
CA ILE A 67 -13.72 6.27 10.66
C ILE A 67 -14.00 6.64 9.19
N LYS A 68 -12.97 6.91 8.39
CA LYS A 68 -13.12 7.19 6.95
C LYS A 68 -13.76 6.01 6.21
N PHE A 69 -13.29 4.79 6.45
CA PHE A 69 -13.88 3.59 5.86
C PHE A 69 -15.33 3.37 6.30
N ALA A 70 -15.64 3.54 7.59
CA ALA A 70 -16.98 3.36 8.13
C ALA A 70 -17.97 4.42 7.60
N ASN A 71 -17.51 5.68 7.44
CA ASN A 71 -18.31 6.80 6.99
C ASN A 71 -18.27 7.02 5.46
N ALA A 72 -17.66 6.12 4.70
CA ALA A 72 -17.63 6.23 3.25
C ALA A 72 -19.06 6.26 2.68
N GLU A 73 -19.31 7.13 1.72
CA GLU A 73 -20.63 7.39 1.15
C GLU A 73 -21.27 6.14 0.54
N ASN A 74 -20.44 5.25 0.02
CA ASN A 74 -20.87 4.01 -0.63
C ASN A 74 -19.77 2.94 -0.59
N ASP A 75 -20.10 1.73 -1.08
CA ASP A 75 -19.14 0.62 -1.04
C ASP A 75 -17.99 0.76 -2.04
N PHE A 76 -18.14 1.56 -3.12
CA PHE A 76 -17.01 1.85 -4.00
C PHE A 76 -15.99 2.77 -3.32
N GLU A 77 -16.44 3.75 -2.53
CA GLU A 77 -15.53 4.57 -1.72
C GLU A 77 -14.81 3.72 -0.64
N ARG A 78 -15.45 2.68 -0.09
CA ARG A 78 -14.78 1.70 0.77
C ARG A 78 -13.69 0.92 0.05
N ILE A 79 -13.96 0.45 -1.18
CA ILE A 79 -12.97 -0.18 -2.05
C ILE A 79 -11.79 0.78 -2.28
N TRP A 80 -12.09 2.04 -2.60
CA TRP A 80 -11.06 3.05 -2.82
C TRP A 80 -10.20 3.28 -1.58
N GLN A 81 -10.78 3.37 -0.39
CA GLN A 81 -10.02 3.53 0.86
C GLN A 81 -9.04 2.38 1.10
N LEU A 82 -9.37 1.16 0.68
CA LEU A 82 -8.45 0.03 0.76
C LEU A 82 -7.26 0.17 -0.21
N PHE A 83 -7.48 0.63 -1.44
CA PHE A 83 -6.41 0.92 -2.39
C PHE A 83 -5.57 2.12 -1.95
N GLU A 84 -6.21 3.19 -1.48
CA GLU A 84 -5.58 4.42 -1.00
C GLU A 84 -4.52 4.14 0.06
N ARG A 85 -4.72 3.12 0.89
CA ARG A 85 -3.74 2.69 1.88
C ARG A 85 -2.41 2.28 1.24
N PHE A 86 -2.44 1.48 0.17
CA PHE A 86 -1.22 1.03 -0.52
C PHE A 86 -0.56 2.18 -1.27
N ILE A 87 -1.36 3.05 -1.88
CA ILE A 87 -0.91 4.24 -2.58
C ILE A 87 -0.21 5.20 -1.60
N THR A 88 -0.78 5.43 -0.43
CA THR A 88 -0.21 6.29 0.61
C THR A 88 1.16 5.77 1.07
N ILE A 89 1.29 4.46 1.30
CA ILE A 89 2.58 3.85 1.64
C ILE A 89 3.61 4.09 0.53
N ALA A 90 3.23 3.91 -0.73
CA ALA A 90 4.14 4.13 -1.86
C ALA A 90 4.56 5.60 -1.98
N LEU A 91 3.64 6.54 -1.81
CA LEU A 91 3.92 7.97 -1.82
C LEU A 91 4.84 8.40 -0.67
N GLU A 92 4.64 7.84 0.52
CA GLU A 92 5.51 8.08 1.68
C GLU A 92 6.92 7.53 1.49
N PHE A 93 7.05 6.35 0.88
CA PHE A 93 8.34 5.71 0.63
C PHE A 93 9.11 6.34 -0.53
N GLY A 94 8.39 6.88 -1.49
CA GLY A 94 8.95 7.33 -2.76
C GLY A 94 9.27 6.18 -3.71
N PRO A 95 9.55 6.50 -4.99
CA PRO A 95 9.67 5.50 -6.05
C PRO A 95 10.85 4.54 -5.86
N GLU A 96 11.99 4.99 -5.32
CA GLU A 96 13.17 4.15 -5.12
C GLU A 96 12.94 3.05 -4.08
N LEU A 97 12.40 3.41 -2.91
CA LEU A 97 12.17 2.44 -1.85
C LEU A 97 10.99 1.52 -2.20
N THR A 98 9.96 2.04 -2.86
CA THR A 98 8.85 1.23 -3.38
C THR A 98 9.34 0.22 -4.43
N SER A 99 10.25 0.62 -5.35
CA SER A 99 10.89 -0.31 -6.28
C SER A 99 11.66 -1.42 -5.56
N THR A 100 12.34 -1.08 -4.47
CA THR A 100 13.05 -2.07 -3.65
C THR A 100 12.08 -3.12 -3.09
N LEU A 101 10.89 -2.71 -2.64
CA LEU A 101 9.85 -3.63 -2.18
C LEU A 101 9.38 -4.57 -3.31
N PHE A 102 9.19 -4.07 -4.52
CA PHE A 102 8.84 -4.91 -5.67
C PHE A 102 9.93 -5.96 -5.97
N ILE A 103 11.19 -5.56 -5.97
CA ILE A 103 12.32 -6.50 -6.19
C ILE A 103 12.32 -7.59 -5.11
N MET A 104 12.13 -7.22 -3.86
CA MET A 104 12.10 -8.17 -2.74
C MET A 104 10.95 -9.18 -2.83
N GLN A 105 9.86 -8.85 -3.51
CA GLN A 105 8.73 -9.77 -3.74
C GLN A 105 9.08 -10.93 -4.67
N PHE A 106 9.94 -10.70 -5.66
CA PHE A 106 10.40 -11.79 -6.54
C PHE A 106 11.28 -12.80 -5.80
N GLU A 107 11.87 -12.39 -4.68
CA GLU A 107 12.71 -13.25 -3.84
C GLU A 107 11.92 -13.99 -2.75
N SER A 108 10.70 -13.53 -2.43
CA SER A 108 9.85 -14.13 -1.40
C SER A 108 8.37 -13.93 -1.75
N PRO A 109 7.56 -15.00 -1.84
CA PRO A 109 6.13 -14.88 -2.17
C PRO A 109 5.29 -14.21 -1.07
N GLU A 110 5.86 -13.97 0.12
CA GLU A 110 5.18 -13.40 1.29
C GLU A 110 5.28 -11.87 1.35
N GLY A 111 5.09 -11.18 0.23
CA GLY A 111 5.26 -9.73 0.16
C GLY A 111 3.94 -8.95 0.02
N ILE A 112 4.03 -7.75 -0.58
CA ILE A 112 2.90 -6.84 -0.87
C ILE A 112 1.76 -7.58 -1.58
N ARG A 113 2.09 -8.51 -2.50
CA ARG A 113 1.09 -9.29 -3.22
C ARG A 113 0.21 -10.11 -2.27
N ALA A 114 0.81 -10.81 -1.30
CA ALA A 114 0.05 -11.56 -0.30
C ALA A 114 -0.80 -10.62 0.59
N ALA A 115 -0.27 -9.45 0.95
CA ALA A 115 -1.01 -8.45 1.72
C ALA A 115 -2.19 -7.88 0.93
N VAL A 116 -2.04 -7.63 -0.38
CA VAL A 116 -3.12 -7.15 -1.25
C VAL A 116 -4.16 -8.26 -1.44
N HIS A 117 -3.75 -9.48 -1.76
CA HIS A 117 -4.67 -10.62 -1.95
C HIS A 117 -5.38 -11.08 -0.67
N SER A 118 -4.88 -10.72 0.53
CA SER A 118 -5.60 -10.98 1.78
C SER A 118 -6.94 -10.23 1.88
N LEU A 119 -7.18 -9.26 1.01
CA LEU A 119 -8.39 -8.46 0.93
C LEU A 119 -9.33 -8.87 -0.22
N ASP A 120 -8.99 -9.89 -1.01
CA ASP A 120 -9.76 -10.27 -2.22
C ASP A 120 -11.23 -10.54 -1.91
N ASP A 121 -11.52 -11.29 -0.83
CA ASP A 121 -12.91 -11.57 -0.41
C ASP A 121 -13.67 -10.31 0.01
N LEU A 122 -12.98 -9.37 0.65
CA LEU A 122 -13.57 -8.09 1.04
C LEU A 122 -13.86 -7.23 -0.19
N PHE A 123 -12.91 -7.13 -1.13
CA PHE A 123 -13.11 -6.41 -2.39
C PHE A 123 -14.29 -7.00 -3.17
N ALA A 124 -14.36 -8.33 -3.31
CA ALA A 124 -15.44 -9.00 -4.00
C ALA A 124 -16.81 -8.75 -3.32
N THR A 125 -16.85 -8.76 -1.99
CA THR A 125 -18.07 -8.47 -1.22
C THR A 125 -18.55 -7.04 -1.45
N LEU A 126 -17.65 -6.05 -1.37
CA LEU A 126 -17.96 -4.65 -1.61
C LEU A 126 -18.41 -4.42 -3.06
N ALA A 127 -17.75 -5.06 -4.05
CA ALA A 127 -18.14 -5.00 -5.45
C ALA A 127 -19.55 -5.57 -5.70
N LYS A 128 -19.90 -6.69 -5.07
CA LYS A 128 -21.29 -7.24 -5.10
C LYS A 128 -22.30 -6.24 -4.57
N ASN A 129 -21.98 -5.56 -3.49
CA ASN A 129 -22.85 -4.53 -2.92
C ASN A 129 -22.97 -3.33 -3.87
N CYS A 130 -21.88 -2.90 -4.52
CA CYS A 130 -21.90 -1.84 -5.54
C CYS A 130 -22.82 -2.19 -6.71
N ALA A 131 -22.76 -3.42 -7.21
CA ALA A 131 -23.65 -3.89 -8.28
C ALA A 131 -25.13 -3.87 -7.85
N LYS A 132 -25.44 -4.38 -6.66
CA LYS A 132 -26.80 -4.35 -6.11
C LYS A 132 -27.34 -2.94 -5.88
N ALA A 133 -26.48 -2.00 -5.48
CA ALA A 133 -26.83 -0.60 -5.27
C ALA A 133 -26.87 0.22 -6.58
N GLY A 134 -26.51 -0.38 -7.72
CA GLY A 134 -26.47 0.28 -9.02
C GLY A 134 -25.34 1.31 -9.17
N ILE A 135 -24.28 1.22 -8.37
CA ILE A 135 -23.09 2.08 -8.43
C ILE A 135 -22.19 1.65 -9.59
N ILE A 136 -22.07 0.34 -9.80
CA ILE A 136 -21.35 -0.23 -10.95
C ILE A 136 -22.35 -0.90 -11.89
N GLU A 137 -22.02 -0.89 -13.19
CA GLU A 137 -22.83 -1.51 -14.25
C GLU A 137 -21.98 -2.54 -14.98
N THR A 138 -22.23 -3.82 -14.70
CA THR A 138 -21.42 -4.91 -15.22
C THR A 138 -22.22 -6.20 -15.34
N GLU A 139 -21.88 -7.00 -16.34
CA GLU A 139 -22.30 -8.41 -16.49
C GLU A 139 -21.22 -9.36 -15.93
N GLU A 140 -20.04 -8.85 -15.59
CA GLU A 140 -18.92 -9.61 -15.08
C GLU A 140 -19.06 -9.95 -13.60
N GLU A 141 -18.47 -11.07 -13.20
CA GLU A 141 -18.44 -11.47 -11.80
C GLU A 141 -17.63 -10.48 -10.95
N PRO A 142 -18.15 -10.02 -9.80
CA PRO A 142 -17.48 -9.04 -8.95
C PRO A 142 -16.07 -9.45 -8.49
N GLU A 143 -15.84 -10.75 -8.33
CA GLU A 143 -14.54 -11.33 -8.01
C GLU A 143 -13.52 -11.06 -9.13
N LEU A 144 -13.94 -11.19 -10.39
CA LEU A 144 -13.08 -10.90 -11.56
C LEU A 144 -12.76 -9.41 -11.63
N LEU A 145 -13.73 -8.53 -11.45
CA LEU A 145 -13.51 -7.07 -11.45
C LEU A 145 -12.53 -6.67 -10.35
N SER A 146 -12.68 -7.22 -9.16
CA SER A 146 -11.80 -6.94 -8.02
C SER A 146 -10.36 -7.35 -8.30
N LYS A 147 -10.18 -8.51 -8.93
CA LYS A 147 -8.86 -9.01 -9.32
C LYS A 147 -8.21 -8.13 -10.39
N ILE A 148 -8.97 -7.77 -11.44
CA ILE A 148 -8.51 -6.87 -12.50
C ILE A 148 -8.11 -5.52 -11.91
N ALA A 149 -8.94 -4.92 -11.06
CA ALA A 149 -8.65 -3.64 -10.41
C ALA A 149 -7.37 -3.71 -9.57
N THR A 150 -7.21 -4.77 -8.79
CA THR A 150 -6.01 -4.99 -7.97
C THR A 150 -4.75 -5.10 -8.83
N ASP A 151 -4.79 -5.89 -9.91
CA ASP A 151 -3.65 -6.05 -10.83
C ASP A 151 -3.30 -4.72 -11.53
N LEU A 152 -4.29 -3.93 -11.92
CA LEU A 152 -4.08 -2.59 -12.51
C LEU A 152 -3.44 -1.62 -11.53
N ILE A 153 -3.89 -1.59 -10.27
CA ILE A 153 -3.30 -0.71 -9.24
C ILE A 153 -1.85 -1.11 -8.94
N VAL A 154 -1.56 -2.41 -8.86
CA VAL A 154 -0.18 -2.91 -8.70
C VAL A 154 0.68 -2.53 -9.91
N HIS A 155 0.13 -2.62 -11.12
CA HIS A 155 0.82 -2.19 -12.33
C HIS A 155 1.11 -0.68 -12.32
N GLU A 156 0.16 0.16 -11.91
CA GLU A 156 0.38 1.60 -11.81
C GLU A 156 1.45 1.99 -10.79
N LEU A 157 1.52 1.29 -9.68
CA LEU A 157 2.63 1.43 -8.73
C LEU A 157 3.97 1.13 -9.39
N TYR A 158 4.05 0.06 -10.19
CA TYR A 158 5.27 -0.27 -10.96
C TYR A 158 5.62 0.81 -11.98
N VAL A 159 4.64 1.28 -12.77
CA VAL A 159 4.85 2.33 -13.77
C VAL A 159 5.30 3.62 -13.09
N TRP A 160 4.68 4.00 -11.96
CA TRP A 160 5.05 5.18 -11.19
C TRP A 160 6.51 5.10 -10.69
N CYS A 161 6.91 3.95 -10.17
CA CYS A 161 8.30 3.72 -9.78
C CYS A 161 9.26 3.83 -10.97
N SER A 162 8.92 3.21 -12.11
CA SER A 162 9.77 3.20 -13.32
C SER A 162 9.95 4.59 -13.93
N GLN A 163 9.00 5.49 -13.71
CA GLN A 163 9.03 6.89 -14.13
C GLN A 163 9.48 7.85 -13.02
N ASN A 164 10.08 7.33 -11.96
CA ASN A 164 10.60 8.10 -10.83
C ASN A 164 9.55 9.06 -10.22
N GLY A 165 8.30 8.63 -10.13
CA GLY A 165 7.22 9.40 -9.52
C GLY A 165 6.68 10.56 -10.36
N ASN A 166 6.88 10.55 -11.68
CA ASN A 166 6.63 11.70 -12.57
C ASN A 166 5.15 11.92 -12.94
N PHE A 167 4.21 11.40 -12.14
CA PHE A 167 2.77 11.67 -12.32
C PHE A 167 2.02 11.46 -11.00
N SER A 168 0.76 11.94 -10.95
CA SER A 168 -0.12 11.72 -9.79
C SER A 168 -0.57 10.26 -9.74
N LEU A 169 0.11 9.46 -8.90
CA LEU A 169 -0.23 8.05 -8.70
C LEU A 169 -1.68 7.90 -8.20
N ARG A 170 -2.10 8.77 -7.27
CA ARG A 170 -3.43 8.71 -6.66
C ARG A 170 -4.54 8.92 -7.69
N GLU A 171 -4.42 9.93 -8.53
CA GLU A 171 -5.43 10.24 -9.56
C GLU A 171 -5.53 9.13 -10.60
N ARG A 172 -4.40 8.66 -11.12
CA ARG A 172 -4.40 7.58 -12.13
C ARG A 172 -4.92 6.27 -11.56
N ALA A 173 -4.51 5.90 -10.35
CA ALA A 173 -5.01 4.72 -9.68
C ALA A 173 -6.52 4.80 -9.45
N ARG A 174 -7.06 5.97 -9.07
CA ARG A 174 -8.51 6.20 -8.92
C ARG A 174 -9.23 6.01 -10.25
N GLN A 175 -8.76 6.65 -11.32
CA GLN A 175 -9.34 6.49 -12.64
C GLN A 175 -9.37 5.03 -13.10
N TYR A 176 -8.29 4.29 -12.85
CA TYR A 176 -8.21 2.87 -13.22
C TYR A 176 -9.17 2.00 -12.39
N ALA A 177 -9.29 2.27 -11.10
CA ALA A 177 -10.28 1.59 -10.26
C ALA A 177 -11.71 1.86 -10.77
N GLU A 178 -12.05 3.11 -11.09
CA GLU A 178 -13.37 3.48 -11.63
C GLU A 178 -13.70 2.79 -12.96
N VAL A 179 -12.70 2.67 -13.84
CA VAL A 179 -12.87 1.97 -15.12
C VAL A 179 -12.97 0.46 -14.91
N ALA A 180 -12.08 -0.12 -14.10
CA ALA A 180 -12.05 -1.56 -13.84
C ALA A 180 -13.33 -2.07 -13.19
N TYR A 181 -13.92 -1.30 -12.29
CA TYR A 181 -15.19 -1.63 -11.65
C TYR A 181 -16.42 -1.17 -12.44
N HIS A 182 -16.26 -0.59 -13.62
CA HIS A 182 -17.38 -0.04 -14.41
C HIS A 182 -18.26 0.93 -13.60
N VAL A 183 -17.63 1.81 -12.83
CA VAL A 183 -18.33 2.78 -11.99
C VAL A 183 -19.12 3.74 -12.87
N LYS A 184 -20.39 3.97 -12.55
CA LYS A 184 -21.23 4.90 -13.30
C LYS A 184 -20.74 6.35 -13.16
N PRO A 185 -20.93 7.20 -14.20
CA PRO A 185 -20.39 8.56 -14.23
C PRO A 185 -20.73 9.40 -13.00
N GLU A 186 -21.95 9.27 -12.46
CA GLU A 186 -22.44 10.02 -11.31
C GLU A 186 -21.71 9.69 -9.99
N TYR A 187 -20.98 8.57 -9.93
CA TYR A 187 -20.19 8.12 -8.78
C TYR A 187 -18.68 8.25 -8.99
N ARG A 188 -18.24 8.74 -10.15
CA ARG A 188 -16.83 8.97 -10.43
C ARG A 188 -16.35 10.28 -9.85
N MET A 189 -15.09 10.30 -9.48
CA MET A 189 -14.44 11.54 -9.08
C MET A 189 -14.40 12.51 -10.26
N THR A 190 -14.92 13.71 -10.07
CA THR A 190 -14.79 14.78 -11.08
C THR A 190 -13.35 15.21 -11.14
N PRO A 191 -12.69 15.21 -12.32
CA PRO A 191 -11.35 15.78 -12.44
C PRO A 191 -11.38 17.26 -12.04
N GLU A 192 -10.46 17.68 -11.17
CA GLU A 192 -10.23 19.09 -10.85
C GLU A 192 -9.64 19.85 -12.04
#